data_c01cada1a470296f362015520389ff6a
#
_entry.id   c01cada1a470296f362015520389ff6a
#
_cell.length_a   1.000
_cell.length_b   1.000
_cell.length_c   1.000
_cell.angle_alpha   90.00
_cell.angle_beta   90.00
_cell.angle_gamma   90.00
#
_symmetry.space_group_name_H-M   'P 1'
#
loop_
_entity.id
_entity.type
_entity.pdbx_description
1 polymer ?
#
loop_
_entity_poly.entity_id
_entity_poly.type
_entity_poly.pdbx_seq_one_letter_code
_entity_poly.pdbx_strand_id
1 'polypeptide(L)'
;MIDTQVFQDKKAVYYTLGCKLNFSETSTIGKLLTEAGVRTARKGEQADICVVNTCSVTEVADKKCRQAIHRLVKQHPGAFVVVTGCYAQLKPETVADIDGVDVVLGAEQKGDLLNYLGNLQKHEAGQAFTSPLKEIRSFAPSCSRGDRTRFFLKVQDGCDYFCSYCTIPFARGRSRNGSVASLVEQARQAAAEGGKEIVLTGVNIGDFGKTTGETFFDLVKALDQVEGIERYRISSIEPNLLTDEILEFVAQSKRFMPHFHIPLQSGCDEVLKLMRRRYDTALFASKVKRIKQLMPHAFIGVDVIVGTRGETPEYFEQARNFIQSLDVTQLHVFSYSERPGTQALKIDYVVSPDEKHRRSQQLLDISDEKTKAFYQRHIGQTMPVLLERSKPGTPMHGFTPNYIRVEVPHNNALDNQLRQLRLGEFNADGTALLGEFVD
;
A
#
# COMPACT_ATOMS: atom_id res chain seq x y z
N MET A 1 -17.63 -5.84 29.40
CA MET A 1 -17.14 -4.47 29.17
C MET A 1 -15.65 -4.49 29.53
N ILE A 2 -14.80 -3.95 28.65
CA ILE A 2 -13.35 -3.81 28.92
C ILE A 2 -13.21 -2.71 29.95
N ASP A 3 -12.44 -2.96 31.02
CA ASP A 3 -12.07 -1.91 31.95
C ASP A 3 -11.02 -0.99 31.27
N THR A 4 -11.48 0.15 30.77
CA THR A 4 -10.61 1.13 30.09
C THR A 4 -9.76 1.96 31.07
N GLN A 5 -9.97 1.85 32.38
CA GLN A 5 -9.17 2.58 33.38
C GLN A 5 -7.70 2.16 33.31
N VAL A 6 -7.43 0.89 33.00
CA VAL A 6 -6.05 0.35 32.84
C VAL A 6 -5.25 1.09 31.77
N PHE A 7 -5.91 1.70 30.78
CA PHE A 7 -5.28 2.37 29.63
C PHE A 7 -5.06 3.87 29.86
N GLN A 8 -5.66 4.46 30.90
CA GLN A 8 -5.53 5.89 31.17
C GLN A 8 -4.07 6.28 31.39
N ASP A 9 -3.65 7.38 30.76
CA ASP A 9 -2.29 7.93 30.82
C ASP A 9 -1.18 7.02 30.26
N LYS A 10 -1.52 5.86 29.69
CA LYS A 10 -0.56 4.98 29.04
C LYS A 10 -0.06 5.57 27.73
N LYS A 11 1.13 5.12 27.30
CA LYS A 11 1.83 5.59 26.13
C LYS A 11 2.05 4.43 25.15
N ALA A 12 1.72 4.63 23.89
CA ALA A 12 1.97 3.64 22.86
C ALA A 12 2.95 4.12 21.81
N VAL A 13 3.76 3.20 21.29
CA VAL A 13 4.53 3.38 20.05
C VAL A 13 4.02 2.41 18.98
N TYR A 14 4.06 2.87 17.75
CA TYR A 14 3.58 2.11 16.61
C TYR A 14 4.72 1.93 15.62
N TYR A 15 4.90 0.72 15.14
CA TYR A 15 5.85 0.43 14.08
C TYR A 15 5.19 -0.38 12.97
N THR A 16 5.13 0.19 11.78
CA THR A 16 4.45 -0.42 10.64
C THR A 16 5.45 -0.78 9.55
N LEU A 17 5.41 -2.04 9.14
CA LEU A 17 6.13 -2.57 7.99
C LEU A 17 5.13 -2.96 6.91
N GLY A 18 5.51 -2.78 5.65
CA GLY A 18 4.76 -3.27 4.51
C GLY A 18 3.99 -2.20 3.73
N CYS A 19 2.74 -2.47 3.40
CA CYS A 19 1.96 -1.74 2.42
C CYS A 19 1.04 -0.66 3.03
N LYS A 20 0.38 0.11 2.15
CA LYS A 20 -0.60 1.13 2.54
C LYS A 20 -1.73 0.58 3.41
N LEU A 21 -2.11 -0.70 3.20
CA LEU A 21 -3.09 -1.39 4.03
C LEU A 21 -2.63 -1.50 5.50
N ASN A 22 -1.39 -1.94 5.73
CA ASN A 22 -0.83 -2.02 7.07
C ASN A 22 -0.79 -0.64 7.74
N PHE A 23 -0.46 0.41 6.99
CA PHE A 23 -0.48 1.77 7.52
C PHE A 23 -1.88 2.23 7.93
N SER A 24 -2.91 1.99 7.10
CA SER A 24 -4.29 2.35 7.48
C SER A 24 -4.76 1.56 8.70
N GLU A 25 -4.42 0.28 8.79
CA GLU A 25 -4.77 -0.58 9.93
C GLU A 25 -4.07 -0.11 11.22
N THR A 26 -2.78 0.23 11.16
CA THR A 26 -2.06 0.76 12.33
C THR A 26 -2.62 2.10 12.80
N SER A 27 -2.99 2.98 11.88
CA SER A 27 -3.63 4.26 12.22
C SER A 27 -4.96 4.05 12.94
N THR A 28 -5.77 3.09 12.49
CA THR A 28 -7.04 2.73 13.16
C THR A 28 -6.79 2.13 14.55
N ILE A 29 -5.80 1.25 14.69
CA ILE A 29 -5.38 0.73 16.02
C ILE A 29 -4.96 1.88 16.93
N GLY A 30 -4.18 2.83 16.43
CA GLY A 30 -3.79 4.02 17.18
C GLY A 30 -4.98 4.84 17.65
N LYS A 31 -6.01 5.00 16.82
CA LYS A 31 -7.25 5.68 17.18
C LYS A 31 -8.01 4.92 18.28
N LEU A 32 -8.18 3.61 18.16
CA LEU A 32 -8.82 2.78 19.18
C LEU A 32 -8.12 2.90 20.55
N LEU A 33 -6.79 2.89 20.56
CA LEU A 33 -6.00 3.07 21.78
C LEU A 33 -6.16 4.49 22.34
N THR A 34 -6.21 5.52 21.47
CA THR A 34 -6.42 6.92 21.89
C THR A 34 -7.80 7.11 22.53
N GLU A 35 -8.84 6.53 21.94
CA GLU A 35 -10.20 6.54 22.48
C GLU A 35 -10.31 5.80 23.82
N ALA A 36 -9.43 4.82 24.06
CA ALA A 36 -9.32 4.14 25.35
C ALA A 36 -8.47 4.90 26.38
N GLY A 37 -7.86 6.05 26.04
CA GLY A 37 -7.06 6.87 26.94
C GLY A 37 -5.54 6.75 26.79
N VAL A 38 -5.07 5.98 25.78
CA VAL A 38 -3.64 5.81 25.48
C VAL A 38 -3.17 6.93 24.56
N ARG A 39 -2.12 7.65 24.91
CA ARG A 39 -1.49 8.63 24.01
C ARG A 39 -0.30 8.04 23.25
N THR A 40 0.01 8.62 22.10
CA THR A 40 1.26 8.28 21.40
C THR A 40 2.47 8.81 22.19
N ALA A 41 3.47 7.95 22.40
CA ALA A 41 4.72 8.34 23.05
C ALA A 41 5.50 9.35 22.18
N ARG A 42 6.06 10.37 22.81
CA ARG A 42 6.94 11.34 22.14
C ARG A 42 8.33 10.74 21.95
N LYS A 43 9.11 11.32 21.05
CA LYS A 43 10.49 10.88 20.81
C LYS A 43 11.30 10.92 22.13
N GLY A 44 11.87 9.78 22.51
CA GLY A 44 12.67 9.63 23.73
C GLY A 44 11.88 9.21 24.98
N GLU A 45 10.53 9.16 24.91
CA GLU A 45 9.73 8.63 26.02
C GLU A 45 9.69 7.09 25.98
N GLN A 46 9.62 6.49 27.15
CA GLN A 46 9.30 5.07 27.30
C GLN A 46 7.82 4.84 26.99
N ALA A 47 7.52 3.80 26.23
CA ALA A 47 6.16 3.37 25.96
C ALA A 47 5.73 2.27 26.95
N ASP A 48 4.43 2.23 27.25
CA ASP A 48 3.78 1.14 27.99
C ASP A 48 3.28 0.05 27.02
N ILE A 49 2.98 0.42 25.77
CA ILE A 49 2.48 -0.48 24.74
C ILE A 49 3.30 -0.29 23.46
N CYS A 50 3.77 -1.39 22.87
CA CYS A 50 4.39 -1.41 21.54
C CYS A 50 3.50 -2.18 20.56
N VAL A 51 3.06 -1.55 19.48
CA VAL A 51 2.28 -2.20 18.43
C VAL A 51 3.14 -2.32 17.17
N VAL A 52 3.36 -3.56 16.70
CA VAL A 52 4.13 -3.86 15.49
C VAL A 52 3.20 -4.47 14.43
N ASN A 53 2.96 -3.77 13.34
CA ASN A 53 2.21 -4.31 12.20
C ASN A 53 3.20 -4.80 11.13
N THR A 54 3.13 -6.10 10.82
CA THR A 54 4.15 -6.85 10.12
C THR A 54 3.77 -7.17 8.67
N CYS A 55 4.80 -7.34 7.84
CA CYS A 55 4.70 -7.75 6.43
C CYS A 55 5.36 -9.11 6.21
N SER A 56 4.89 -9.88 5.22
CA SER A 56 5.46 -11.21 4.88
C SER A 56 5.44 -11.51 3.38
N VAL A 57 5.55 -10.47 2.54
CA VAL A 57 5.57 -10.68 1.07
C VAL A 57 6.92 -11.23 0.58
N THR A 58 8.01 -11.05 1.33
CA THR A 58 9.34 -11.59 1.04
C THR A 58 10.01 -12.07 2.32
N GLU A 59 11.02 -12.93 2.18
CA GLU A 59 11.86 -13.38 3.31
C GLU A 59 12.60 -12.19 3.96
N VAL A 60 13.07 -11.25 3.16
CA VAL A 60 13.69 -10.00 3.65
C VAL A 60 12.71 -9.21 4.51
N ALA A 61 11.43 -9.18 4.15
CA ALA A 61 10.40 -8.54 4.96
C ALA A 61 10.22 -9.24 6.32
N ASP A 62 10.19 -10.57 6.35
CA ASP A 62 10.13 -11.36 7.59
C ASP A 62 11.33 -11.03 8.50
N LYS A 63 12.56 -10.98 7.94
CA LYS A 63 13.78 -10.61 8.67
C LYS A 63 13.69 -9.20 9.25
N LYS A 64 13.24 -8.23 8.47
CA LYS A 64 13.04 -6.85 8.92
C LYS A 64 12.00 -6.77 10.04
N CYS A 65 10.94 -7.59 9.99
CA CYS A 65 9.94 -7.65 11.06
C CYS A 65 10.57 -8.13 12.38
N ARG A 66 11.31 -9.24 12.38
CA ARG A 66 12.01 -9.73 13.58
C ARG A 66 12.98 -8.69 14.15
N GLN A 67 13.77 -8.05 13.29
CA GLN A 67 14.69 -6.98 13.72
C GLN A 67 13.97 -5.80 14.36
N ALA A 68 12.80 -5.42 13.80
CA ALA A 68 12.00 -4.32 14.35
C ALA A 68 11.42 -4.67 15.71
N ILE A 69 10.92 -5.91 15.88
CA ILE A 69 10.40 -6.40 17.18
C ILE A 69 11.51 -6.36 18.23
N HIS A 70 12.66 -7.00 17.98
CA HIS A 70 13.79 -7.00 18.92
C HIS A 70 14.25 -5.58 19.28
N ARG A 71 14.30 -4.68 18.31
CA ARG A 71 14.67 -3.29 18.54
C ARG A 71 13.69 -2.60 19.48
N LEU A 72 12.38 -2.75 19.27
CA LEU A 72 11.35 -2.11 20.10
C LEU A 72 11.33 -2.68 21.53
N VAL A 73 11.45 -4.00 21.69
CA VAL A 73 11.60 -4.65 23.00
C VAL A 73 12.79 -4.08 23.77
N LYS A 74 13.93 -3.89 23.09
CA LYS A 74 15.14 -3.31 23.71
C LYS A 74 14.97 -1.81 24.02
N GLN A 75 14.27 -1.06 23.18
CA GLN A 75 14.06 0.38 23.37
C GLN A 75 13.03 0.70 24.46
N HIS A 76 12.05 -0.19 24.68
CA HIS A 76 10.97 -0.02 25.64
C HIS A 76 10.88 -1.23 26.58
N PRO A 77 11.88 -1.44 27.45
CA PRO A 77 11.88 -2.55 28.39
C PRO A 77 10.67 -2.45 29.31
N GLY A 78 9.95 -3.55 29.48
CA GLY A 78 8.71 -3.60 30.29
C GLY A 78 7.43 -3.20 29.52
N ALA A 79 7.51 -2.68 28.30
CA ALA A 79 6.31 -2.42 27.50
C ALA A 79 5.59 -3.71 27.11
N PHE A 80 4.26 -3.66 27.06
CA PHE A 80 3.42 -4.73 26.51
C PHE A 80 3.52 -4.71 24.98
N VAL A 81 4.02 -5.80 24.40
CA VAL A 81 4.33 -5.88 22.96
C VAL A 81 3.29 -6.69 22.22
N VAL A 82 2.57 -6.02 21.31
CA VAL A 82 1.58 -6.60 20.43
C VAL A 82 2.12 -6.65 19.00
N VAL A 83 2.09 -7.83 18.39
CA VAL A 83 2.48 -8.02 17.01
C VAL A 83 1.29 -8.47 16.18
N THR A 84 1.05 -7.81 15.06
CA THR A 84 -0.05 -8.16 14.11
C THR A 84 0.44 -8.07 12.67
N GLY A 85 -0.44 -8.31 11.70
CA GLY A 85 -0.18 -8.21 10.27
C GLY A 85 0.11 -9.56 9.60
N CYS A 86 0.63 -9.50 8.37
CA CYS A 86 0.75 -10.69 7.53
C CYS A 86 1.74 -11.73 8.09
N TYR A 87 2.87 -11.30 8.65
CA TYR A 87 3.84 -12.23 9.24
C TYR A 87 3.30 -12.89 10.51
N ALA A 88 2.62 -12.10 11.36
CA ALA A 88 1.94 -12.59 12.55
C ALA A 88 0.89 -13.67 12.22
N GLN A 89 0.09 -13.47 11.17
CA GLN A 89 -0.92 -14.45 10.73
C GLN A 89 -0.30 -15.72 10.13
N LEU A 90 0.80 -15.60 9.37
CA LEU A 90 1.41 -16.74 8.68
C LEU A 90 2.31 -17.60 9.58
N LYS A 91 2.92 -17.01 10.59
CA LYS A 91 3.88 -17.66 11.50
C LYS A 91 3.65 -17.23 12.94
N PRO A 92 2.44 -17.41 13.49
CA PRO A 92 2.07 -16.88 14.80
C PRO A 92 2.96 -17.40 15.92
N GLU A 93 3.24 -18.70 15.96
CA GLU A 93 4.09 -19.33 16.98
C GLU A 93 5.53 -18.79 16.91
N THR A 94 6.10 -18.73 15.69
CA THR A 94 7.46 -18.17 15.51
C THR A 94 7.58 -16.72 16.00
N VAL A 95 6.50 -15.94 15.88
CA VAL A 95 6.47 -14.55 16.35
C VAL A 95 6.24 -14.50 17.87
N ALA A 96 5.41 -15.40 18.40
CA ALA A 96 5.16 -15.50 19.85
C ALA A 96 6.42 -15.95 20.61
N ASP A 97 7.26 -16.79 20.00
CA ASP A 97 8.54 -17.25 20.57
C ASP A 97 9.64 -16.17 20.61
N ILE A 98 9.38 -14.97 20.05
CA ILE A 98 10.35 -13.87 20.14
C ILE A 98 10.32 -13.28 21.56
N ASP A 99 11.45 -13.29 22.24
CA ASP A 99 11.59 -12.73 23.59
C ASP A 99 11.03 -11.33 23.70
N GLY A 100 10.14 -11.13 24.69
CA GLY A 100 9.50 -9.85 24.96
C GLY A 100 8.22 -9.56 24.17
N VAL A 101 7.79 -10.44 23.26
CA VAL A 101 6.45 -10.39 22.65
C VAL A 101 5.43 -10.93 23.66
N ASP A 102 4.34 -10.22 23.89
CA ASP A 102 3.27 -10.66 24.79
C ASP A 102 2.08 -11.25 24.02
N VAL A 103 1.68 -10.61 22.93
CA VAL A 103 0.49 -11.01 22.15
C VAL A 103 0.75 -10.92 20.64
N VAL A 104 0.33 -11.96 19.94
CA VAL A 104 0.31 -12.03 18.46
C VAL A 104 -1.13 -12.11 17.99
N LEU A 105 -1.55 -11.12 17.18
CA LEU A 105 -2.93 -11.03 16.69
C LEU A 105 -3.00 -11.27 15.19
N GLY A 106 -3.87 -12.19 14.79
CA GLY A 106 -4.18 -12.49 13.40
C GLY A 106 -5.09 -11.45 12.72
N ALA A 107 -5.50 -11.78 11.51
CA ALA A 107 -6.28 -10.88 10.66
C ALA A 107 -7.67 -10.55 11.21
N GLU A 108 -8.34 -11.49 11.89
CA GLU A 108 -9.63 -11.25 12.54
C GLU A 108 -9.50 -10.51 13.86
N GLN A 109 -8.52 -10.88 14.68
CA GLN A 109 -8.35 -10.41 16.06
C GLN A 109 -7.89 -8.96 16.17
N LYS A 110 -7.17 -8.45 15.17
CA LYS A 110 -6.59 -7.10 15.22
C LYS A 110 -7.63 -5.97 15.32
N GLY A 111 -8.87 -6.21 14.85
CA GLY A 111 -9.98 -5.26 14.97
C GLY A 111 -10.45 -5.06 16.41
N ASP A 112 -10.30 -6.09 17.22
CA ASP A 112 -10.71 -6.13 18.62
C ASP A 112 -9.52 -6.13 19.58
N LEU A 113 -8.43 -5.46 19.19
CA LEU A 113 -7.14 -5.45 19.90
C LEU A 113 -7.30 -5.22 21.40
N LEU A 114 -8.15 -4.31 21.83
CA LEU A 114 -8.35 -3.98 23.26
C LEU A 114 -8.73 -5.20 24.11
N ASN A 115 -9.44 -6.18 23.54
CA ASN A 115 -9.83 -7.42 24.24
C ASN A 115 -8.63 -8.32 24.60
N TYR A 116 -7.50 -8.12 23.95
CA TYR A 116 -6.29 -8.93 24.11
C TYR A 116 -5.20 -8.25 24.94
N LEU A 117 -5.39 -7.00 25.33
CA LEU A 117 -4.40 -6.26 26.12
C LEU A 117 -4.48 -6.56 27.62
N GLY A 118 -5.59 -7.10 28.09
CA GLY A 118 -5.81 -7.40 29.52
C GLY A 118 -5.52 -6.18 30.40
N ASN A 119 -4.73 -6.40 31.45
CA ASN A 119 -4.24 -5.36 32.37
C ASN A 119 -2.82 -4.86 32.00
N LEU A 120 -2.33 -5.12 30.79
CA LEU A 120 -0.95 -4.82 30.33
C LEU A 120 0.15 -5.53 31.12
N GLN A 121 -0.19 -6.64 31.76
CA GLN A 121 0.79 -7.44 32.50
C GLN A 121 1.62 -8.26 31.50
N LYS A 122 2.94 -8.16 31.61
CA LYS A 122 3.88 -8.93 30.80
C LYS A 122 3.65 -10.44 30.96
N HIS A 123 3.70 -11.15 29.84
CA HIS A 123 3.62 -12.61 29.81
C HIS A 123 5.02 -13.22 29.87
N GLU A 124 5.17 -14.39 30.49
CA GLU A 124 6.43 -15.17 30.46
C GLU A 124 6.73 -15.70 29.02
N ALA A 125 5.67 -16.00 28.28
CA ALA A 125 5.74 -16.42 26.88
C ALA A 125 4.66 -15.72 26.06
N GLY A 126 4.94 -15.39 24.79
CA GLY A 126 3.98 -14.77 23.90
C GLY A 126 2.78 -15.68 23.61
N GLN A 127 1.60 -15.07 23.55
CA GLN A 127 0.33 -15.77 23.26
C GLN A 127 -0.13 -15.42 21.84
N ALA A 128 -0.44 -16.44 21.03
CA ALA A 128 -0.90 -16.26 19.66
C ALA A 128 -2.42 -16.47 19.55
N PHE A 129 -3.11 -15.47 19.00
CA PHE A 129 -4.54 -15.49 18.71
C PHE A 129 -4.75 -15.27 17.22
N THR A 130 -5.00 -16.35 16.50
CA THR A 130 -5.24 -16.34 15.05
C THR A 130 -6.44 -17.22 14.70
N SER A 131 -7.12 -16.87 13.61
CA SER A 131 -8.20 -17.67 13.07
C SER A 131 -7.77 -18.44 11.83
N PRO A 132 -8.28 -19.67 11.61
CA PRO A 132 -8.12 -20.37 10.35
C PRO A 132 -8.62 -19.53 9.17
N LEU A 133 -7.99 -19.67 8.00
CA LEU A 133 -8.31 -18.89 6.78
C LEU A 133 -9.81 -18.85 6.43
N LYS A 134 -10.49 -19.99 6.56
CA LYS A 134 -11.94 -20.11 6.25
C LYS A 134 -12.84 -19.32 7.21
N GLU A 135 -12.31 -18.90 8.34
CA GLU A 135 -13.00 -18.14 9.38
C GLU A 135 -12.73 -16.64 9.30
N ILE A 136 -11.73 -16.22 8.49
CA ILE A 136 -11.44 -14.80 8.26
C ILE A 136 -12.51 -14.23 7.31
N ARG A 137 -13.59 -13.70 7.87
CA ARG A 137 -14.77 -13.20 7.12
C ARG A 137 -15.09 -11.74 7.38
N SER A 138 -14.71 -11.21 8.54
CA SER A 138 -15.01 -9.83 8.89
C SER A 138 -14.17 -8.85 8.06
N PHE A 139 -14.79 -7.75 7.68
CA PHE A 139 -14.11 -6.61 7.11
C PHE A 139 -13.93 -5.54 8.19
N ALA A 140 -12.72 -5.39 8.70
CA ALA A 140 -12.41 -4.31 9.63
C ALA A 140 -12.11 -3.04 8.82
N PRO A 141 -12.98 -2.00 8.86
CA PRO A 141 -12.75 -0.74 8.17
C PRO A 141 -11.50 -0.06 8.73
N SER A 142 -10.74 0.59 7.87
CA SER A 142 -9.59 1.39 8.32
C SER A 142 -9.31 2.57 7.38
N CYS A 143 -8.94 3.70 7.96
CA CYS A 143 -8.50 4.88 7.26
C CYS A 143 -7.35 5.52 8.03
N SER A 144 -6.20 5.76 7.37
CA SER A 144 -5.11 6.50 8.01
C SER A 144 -5.50 7.97 8.12
N ARG A 145 -5.17 8.61 9.25
CA ARG A 145 -5.57 10.00 9.53
C ARG A 145 -4.50 10.71 10.34
N GLY A 146 -4.22 11.97 10.00
CA GLY A 146 -3.40 12.87 10.81
C GLY A 146 -1.88 12.65 10.79
N ASP A 147 -1.41 11.48 10.41
CA ASP A 147 0.01 11.11 10.35
C ASP A 147 0.65 11.37 8.98
N ARG A 148 -0.17 11.59 7.94
CA ARG A 148 0.26 11.87 6.56
C ARG A 148 -0.70 12.82 5.86
N THR A 149 -0.21 13.53 4.84
CA THR A 149 -1.03 14.40 3.97
C THR A 149 -2.04 13.60 3.16
N ARG A 150 -1.65 12.42 2.65
CA ARG A 150 -2.53 11.52 1.90
C ARG A 150 -3.12 10.46 2.83
N PHE A 151 -4.43 10.35 2.85
CA PHE A 151 -5.17 9.37 3.65
C PHE A 151 -5.31 8.06 2.88
N PHE A 152 -5.14 6.92 3.56
CA PHE A 152 -5.30 5.59 2.97
C PHE A 152 -6.61 4.99 3.46
N LEU A 153 -7.59 4.89 2.58
CA LEU A 153 -8.89 4.28 2.88
C LEU A 153 -8.88 2.81 2.43
N LYS A 154 -8.96 1.91 3.37
CA LYS A 154 -9.10 0.47 3.10
C LYS A 154 -10.52 0.19 2.61
N VAL A 155 -10.63 -0.19 1.35
CA VAL A 155 -11.91 -0.50 0.70
C VAL A 155 -12.14 -1.99 0.53
N GLN A 156 -11.06 -2.79 0.45
CA GLN A 156 -11.08 -4.22 0.20
C GLN A 156 -9.92 -4.90 0.93
N ASP A 157 -10.08 -6.17 1.33
CA ASP A 157 -9.06 -7.00 1.98
C ASP A 157 -9.16 -8.46 1.49
N GLY A 158 -8.04 -9.21 1.61
CA GLY A 158 -7.96 -10.57 1.12
C GLY A 158 -7.92 -10.69 -0.41
N CYS A 159 -7.81 -11.91 -0.94
CA CYS A 159 -7.73 -12.13 -2.39
C CYS A 159 -8.15 -13.54 -2.77
N ASP A 160 -8.89 -13.68 -3.88
CA ASP A 160 -9.36 -14.97 -4.42
C ASP A 160 -8.57 -15.43 -5.65
N TYR A 161 -7.46 -14.77 -5.98
CA TYR A 161 -6.69 -15.12 -7.19
C TYR A 161 -5.79 -16.33 -6.98
N PHE A 162 -5.20 -16.50 -5.80
CA PHE A 162 -4.29 -17.60 -5.50
C PHE A 162 -3.17 -17.76 -6.55
N CYS A 163 -2.54 -16.64 -6.91
CA CYS A 163 -1.37 -16.65 -7.80
C CYS A 163 -0.32 -17.59 -7.25
N SER A 164 0.40 -18.31 -8.14
CA SER A 164 1.30 -19.41 -7.75
C SER A 164 2.40 -19.03 -6.75
N TYR A 165 2.81 -17.76 -6.75
CA TYR A 165 3.89 -17.23 -5.92
C TYR A 165 3.41 -16.51 -4.65
N CYS A 166 2.10 -16.27 -4.51
CA CYS A 166 1.56 -15.29 -3.55
C CYS A 166 1.12 -15.95 -2.24
N THR A 167 1.51 -15.35 -1.11
CA THR A 167 1.11 -15.78 0.23
C THR A 167 -0.05 -14.96 0.80
N ILE A 168 -0.49 -13.90 0.13
CA ILE A 168 -1.51 -12.98 0.64
C ILE A 168 -2.85 -13.67 0.93
N PRO A 169 -3.38 -14.58 0.10
CA PRO A 169 -4.60 -15.30 0.45
C PRO A 169 -4.49 -16.08 1.76
N PHE A 170 -3.27 -16.56 2.09
CA PHE A 170 -2.99 -17.29 3.34
C PHE A 170 -2.79 -16.37 4.55
N ALA A 171 -2.40 -15.10 4.30
CA ALA A 171 -2.20 -14.13 5.36
C ALA A 171 -3.46 -13.30 5.66
N ARG A 172 -4.31 -13.06 4.65
CA ARG A 172 -5.43 -12.13 4.74
C ARG A 172 -6.79 -12.76 4.46
N GLY A 173 -6.83 -14.04 4.03
CA GLY A 173 -8.06 -14.75 3.71
C GLY A 173 -8.65 -14.38 2.35
N ARG A 174 -9.92 -14.74 2.17
CA ARG A 174 -10.70 -14.48 0.97
C ARG A 174 -11.01 -12.99 0.77
N SER A 175 -11.30 -12.61 -0.47
CA SER A 175 -11.72 -11.26 -0.83
C SER A 175 -12.99 -10.86 -0.09
N ARG A 176 -12.95 -9.70 0.56
CA ARG A 176 -14.06 -9.07 1.29
C ARG A 176 -13.92 -7.55 1.29
N ASN A 177 -15.01 -6.85 1.51
CA ASN A 177 -15.07 -5.40 1.41
C ASN A 177 -16.08 -4.82 2.40
N GLY A 178 -15.96 -3.51 2.67
CA GLY A 178 -17.00 -2.74 3.33
C GLY A 178 -18.12 -2.36 2.37
N SER A 179 -19.28 -1.97 2.89
CA SER A 179 -20.36 -1.43 2.06
C SER A 179 -19.97 -0.04 1.51
N VAL A 180 -20.52 0.32 0.35
CA VAL A 180 -20.32 1.66 -0.23
C VAL A 180 -20.70 2.73 0.78
N ALA A 181 -21.85 2.59 1.47
CA ALA A 181 -22.30 3.57 2.46
C ALA A 181 -21.30 3.76 3.61
N SER A 182 -20.73 2.67 4.16
CA SER A 182 -19.76 2.75 5.26
C SER A 182 -18.43 3.40 4.83
N LEU A 183 -18.00 3.15 3.60
CA LEU A 183 -16.76 3.73 3.06
C LEU A 183 -16.91 5.21 2.70
N VAL A 184 -18.08 5.60 2.19
CA VAL A 184 -18.44 7.01 1.98
C VAL A 184 -18.45 7.78 3.30
N GLU A 185 -19.00 7.19 4.37
CA GLU A 185 -18.98 7.82 5.70
C GLU A 185 -17.54 8.01 6.22
N GLN A 186 -16.66 7.04 6.03
CA GLN A 186 -15.25 7.21 6.38
C GLN A 186 -14.56 8.31 5.56
N ALA A 187 -14.91 8.43 4.27
CA ALA A 187 -14.40 9.51 3.43
C ALA A 187 -14.89 10.88 3.90
N ARG A 188 -16.16 11.01 4.33
CA ARG A 188 -16.69 12.24 4.94
C ARG A 188 -15.98 12.61 6.24
N GLN A 189 -15.73 11.62 7.09
CA GLN A 189 -14.94 11.83 8.32
C GLN A 189 -13.51 12.27 8.01
N ALA A 190 -12.88 11.68 6.99
CA ALA A 190 -11.56 12.11 6.54
C ALA A 190 -11.57 13.57 6.03
N ALA A 191 -12.61 13.97 5.30
CA ALA A 191 -12.82 15.36 4.86
C ALA A 191 -12.98 16.32 6.05
N ALA A 192 -13.80 15.95 7.04
CA ALA A 192 -14.01 16.74 8.26
C ALA A 192 -12.72 16.92 9.08
N GLU A 193 -11.79 15.96 9.03
CA GLU A 193 -10.46 16.02 9.63
C GLU A 193 -9.43 16.77 8.76
N GLY A 194 -9.84 17.40 7.65
CA GLY A 194 -8.99 18.20 6.77
C GLY A 194 -8.23 17.42 5.71
N GLY A 195 -8.57 16.14 5.49
CA GLY A 195 -8.01 15.32 4.42
C GLY A 195 -8.35 15.92 3.04
N LYS A 196 -7.33 16.08 2.19
CA LYS A 196 -7.47 16.59 0.82
C LYS A 196 -7.41 15.48 -0.22
N GLU A 197 -6.59 14.47 0.01
CA GLU A 197 -6.40 13.36 -0.91
C GLU A 197 -6.61 12.02 -0.19
N ILE A 198 -7.45 11.15 -0.78
CA ILE A 198 -7.66 9.77 -0.34
C ILE A 198 -7.12 8.81 -1.39
N VAL A 199 -6.29 7.87 -0.96
CA VAL A 199 -5.84 6.72 -1.78
C VAL A 199 -6.68 5.51 -1.41
N LEU A 200 -7.47 5.02 -2.35
CA LEU A 200 -8.24 3.78 -2.19
C LEU A 200 -7.26 2.61 -2.10
N THR A 201 -7.35 1.84 -1.03
CA THR A 201 -6.34 0.83 -0.69
C THR A 201 -6.99 -0.52 -0.46
N GLY A 202 -6.37 -1.56 -1.00
CA GLY A 202 -6.79 -2.95 -0.86
C GLY A 202 -5.71 -3.90 -1.34
N VAL A 203 -6.00 -5.18 -1.32
CA VAL A 203 -5.13 -6.22 -1.91
C VAL A 203 -5.41 -6.34 -3.40
N ASN A 204 -6.69 -6.37 -3.77
CA ASN A 204 -7.20 -6.39 -5.13
C ASN A 204 -8.51 -5.60 -5.16
N ILE A 205 -8.39 -4.28 -5.27
CA ILE A 205 -9.55 -3.38 -5.11
C ILE A 205 -10.63 -3.57 -6.17
N GLY A 206 -10.27 -4.05 -7.37
CA GLY A 206 -11.23 -4.37 -8.42
C GLY A 206 -12.13 -5.56 -8.10
N ASP A 207 -11.75 -6.40 -7.12
CA ASP A 207 -12.54 -7.53 -6.62
C ASP A 207 -13.57 -7.10 -5.54
N PHE A 208 -13.78 -5.80 -5.37
CA PHE A 208 -14.77 -5.21 -4.48
C PHE A 208 -16.18 -5.71 -4.81
N GLY A 209 -17.01 -5.91 -3.78
CA GLY A 209 -18.40 -6.32 -3.91
C GLY A 209 -18.67 -7.79 -3.61
N LYS A 210 -17.66 -8.62 -3.39
CA LYS A 210 -17.81 -10.06 -3.10
C LYS A 210 -18.69 -10.35 -1.89
N THR A 211 -18.70 -9.47 -0.90
CA THR A 211 -19.46 -9.64 0.34
C THR A 211 -20.71 -8.78 0.43
N THR A 212 -20.82 -7.72 -0.38
CA THR A 212 -21.94 -6.76 -0.30
C THR A 212 -22.86 -6.79 -1.53
N GLY A 213 -22.42 -7.38 -2.65
CA GLY A 213 -23.15 -7.35 -3.92
C GLY A 213 -23.07 -6.03 -4.68
N GLU A 214 -22.40 -5.03 -4.12
CA GLU A 214 -22.09 -3.76 -4.77
C GLU A 214 -20.87 -3.92 -5.71
N THR A 215 -20.59 -2.94 -6.57
CA THR A 215 -19.42 -2.97 -7.46
C THR A 215 -18.38 -1.92 -7.07
N PHE A 216 -17.13 -2.12 -7.50
CA PHE A 216 -16.11 -1.10 -7.34
C PHE A 216 -16.50 0.20 -8.07
N PHE A 217 -17.20 0.10 -9.19
CA PHE A 217 -17.71 1.27 -9.90
C PHE A 217 -18.77 2.04 -9.11
N ASP A 218 -19.65 1.35 -8.36
CA ASP A 218 -20.60 2.02 -7.45
C ASP A 218 -19.88 2.79 -6.36
N LEU A 219 -18.82 2.20 -5.79
CA LEU A 219 -17.98 2.89 -4.80
C LEU A 219 -17.33 4.15 -5.41
N VAL A 220 -16.75 4.05 -6.60
CA VAL A 220 -16.09 5.18 -7.29
C VAL A 220 -17.09 6.32 -7.51
N LYS A 221 -18.28 6.03 -8.04
CA LYS A 221 -19.35 7.02 -8.23
C LYS A 221 -19.78 7.70 -6.93
N ALA A 222 -19.95 6.92 -5.86
CA ALA A 222 -20.39 7.43 -4.57
C ALA A 222 -19.33 8.31 -3.90
N LEU A 223 -18.05 7.92 -3.98
CA LEU A 223 -16.94 8.71 -3.43
C LEU A 223 -16.74 10.03 -4.18
N ASP A 224 -16.99 10.07 -5.48
CA ASP A 224 -16.89 11.29 -6.28
C ASP A 224 -17.86 12.41 -5.80
N GLN A 225 -18.93 12.04 -5.10
CA GLN A 225 -19.90 12.97 -4.53
C GLN A 225 -19.55 13.47 -3.12
N VAL A 226 -18.46 12.98 -2.52
CA VAL A 226 -18.06 13.40 -1.17
C VAL A 226 -17.39 14.77 -1.23
N GLU A 227 -18.03 15.76 -0.61
CA GLU A 227 -17.49 17.10 -0.49
C GLU A 227 -16.31 17.17 0.48
N GLY A 228 -15.39 18.11 0.26
CA GLY A 228 -14.19 18.32 1.10
C GLY A 228 -12.98 17.47 0.71
N ILE A 229 -13.16 16.36 -0.02
CA ILE A 229 -12.07 15.62 -0.63
C ILE A 229 -11.83 16.15 -2.04
N GLU A 230 -10.63 16.65 -2.27
CA GLU A 230 -10.21 17.21 -3.56
C GLU A 230 -9.76 16.14 -4.54
N ARG A 231 -9.17 15.03 -4.03
CA ARG A 231 -8.54 14.00 -4.85
C ARG A 231 -8.77 12.61 -4.33
N TYR A 232 -9.10 11.70 -5.24
CA TYR A 232 -9.07 10.26 -5.04
C TYR A 232 -8.03 9.63 -5.96
N ARG A 233 -7.27 8.66 -5.45
CA ARG A 233 -6.38 7.82 -6.25
C ARG A 233 -6.78 6.37 -6.13
N ILE A 234 -6.90 5.71 -7.26
CA ILE A 234 -7.07 4.26 -7.35
C ILE A 234 -5.69 3.63 -7.17
N SER A 235 -5.52 2.78 -6.14
CA SER A 235 -4.29 2.02 -5.99
C SER A 235 -4.28 0.79 -6.91
N SER A 236 -3.54 -0.26 -6.58
CA SER A 236 -3.39 -1.44 -7.43
C SER A 236 -4.73 -2.09 -7.80
N ILE A 237 -5.03 -2.11 -9.10
CA ILE A 237 -6.21 -2.75 -9.67
C ILE A 237 -5.79 -3.70 -10.81
N GLU A 238 -6.27 -4.94 -10.75
CA GLU A 238 -5.95 -5.95 -11.76
C GLU A 238 -6.45 -5.55 -13.16
N PRO A 239 -5.67 -5.79 -14.23
CA PRO A 239 -6.02 -5.36 -15.59
C PRO A 239 -7.40 -5.83 -16.05
N ASN A 240 -7.77 -7.07 -15.71
CA ASN A 240 -9.06 -7.66 -16.06
C ASN A 240 -10.25 -7.14 -15.24
N LEU A 241 -10.00 -6.41 -14.16
CA LEU A 241 -11.01 -5.77 -13.32
C LEU A 241 -11.10 -4.26 -13.54
N LEU A 242 -10.17 -3.68 -14.27
CA LEU A 242 -10.20 -2.29 -14.68
C LEU A 242 -11.09 -2.14 -15.93
N THR A 243 -12.38 -1.93 -15.72
CA THR A 243 -13.38 -1.84 -16.79
C THR A 243 -13.29 -0.50 -17.55
N ASP A 244 -13.82 -0.46 -18.77
CA ASP A 244 -13.86 0.76 -19.54
C ASP A 244 -14.78 1.81 -18.91
N GLU A 245 -15.87 1.39 -18.24
CA GLU A 245 -16.75 2.28 -17.47
C GLU A 245 -15.99 3.04 -16.37
N ILE A 246 -15.10 2.35 -15.64
CA ILE A 246 -14.25 3.00 -14.63
C ILE A 246 -13.31 4.00 -15.30
N LEU A 247 -12.68 3.63 -16.42
CA LEU A 247 -11.74 4.51 -17.13
C LEU A 247 -12.44 5.76 -17.67
N GLU A 248 -13.60 5.61 -18.28
CA GLU A 248 -14.40 6.71 -18.82
C GLU A 248 -14.90 7.64 -17.72
N PHE A 249 -15.32 7.08 -16.58
CA PHE A 249 -15.72 7.86 -15.43
C PHE A 249 -14.54 8.67 -14.86
N VAL A 250 -13.40 8.04 -14.64
CA VAL A 250 -12.18 8.72 -14.13
C VAL A 250 -11.74 9.84 -15.07
N ALA A 251 -11.83 9.62 -16.39
CA ALA A 251 -11.48 10.65 -17.37
C ALA A 251 -12.37 11.91 -17.31
N GLN A 252 -13.61 11.78 -16.83
CA GLN A 252 -14.57 12.87 -16.68
C GLN A 252 -14.63 13.44 -15.27
N SER A 253 -14.19 12.69 -14.26
CA SER A 253 -14.20 13.09 -12.87
C SER A 253 -13.22 14.23 -12.60
N LYS A 254 -13.66 15.19 -11.75
CA LYS A 254 -12.79 16.25 -11.23
C LYS A 254 -11.99 15.82 -10.01
N ARG A 255 -12.41 14.76 -9.32
CA ARG A 255 -11.82 14.28 -8.06
C ARG A 255 -10.98 13.01 -8.24
N PHE A 256 -11.32 12.11 -9.16
CA PHE A 256 -10.48 10.95 -9.45
C PHE A 256 -9.29 11.35 -10.33
N MET A 257 -8.10 11.12 -9.82
CA MET A 257 -6.87 11.57 -10.46
C MET A 257 -6.47 10.67 -11.63
N PRO A 258 -5.89 11.23 -12.73
CA PRO A 258 -5.38 10.47 -13.87
C PRO A 258 -4.07 9.74 -13.50
N HIS A 259 -4.21 8.80 -12.58
CA HIS A 259 -3.12 8.00 -12.02
C HIS A 259 -3.60 6.58 -11.80
N PHE A 260 -2.95 5.63 -12.43
CA PHE A 260 -3.27 4.21 -12.34
C PHE A 260 -2.04 3.43 -11.88
N HIS A 261 -2.28 2.43 -11.04
CA HIS A 261 -1.29 1.45 -10.65
C HIS A 261 -1.84 0.07 -11.04
N ILE A 262 -1.22 -0.57 -12.03
CA ILE A 262 -1.73 -1.79 -12.65
C ILE A 262 -0.64 -2.88 -12.57
N PRO A 263 -0.87 -4.00 -11.87
CA PRO A 263 0.10 -5.08 -11.79
C PRO A 263 0.18 -5.85 -13.12
N LEU A 264 1.30 -5.76 -13.83
CA LEU A 264 1.60 -6.59 -15.00
C LEU A 264 2.20 -7.93 -14.57
N GLN A 265 3.07 -7.90 -13.60
CA GLN A 265 3.86 -9.00 -13.05
C GLN A 265 4.92 -9.55 -14.01
N SER A 266 4.58 -9.88 -15.27
CA SER A 266 5.51 -10.25 -16.33
C SER A 266 4.99 -9.79 -17.70
N GLY A 267 5.88 -9.42 -18.59
CA GLY A 267 5.58 -9.11 -19.99
C GLY A 267 5.64 -10.33 -20.93
N CYS A 268 5.58 -11.56 -20.40
CA CYS A 268 5.58 -12.81 -21.16
C CYS A 268 4.38 -13.66 -20.75
N ASP A 269 3.58 -14.11 -21.71
CA ASP A 269 2.34 -14.85 -21.47
C ASP A 269 2.58 -16.22 -20.84
N GLU A 270 3.69 -16.90 -21.19
CA GLU A 270 4.08 -18.17 -20.60
C GLU A 270 4.34 -18.00 -19.10
N VAL A 271 5.05 -16.94 -18.71
CA VAL A 271 5.32 -16.64 -17.30
C VAL A 271 4.03 -16.23 -16.59
N LEU A 272 3.15 -15.43 -17.19
CA LEU A 272 1.85 -15.09 -16.63
C LEU A 272 0.97 -16.33 -16.36
N LYS A 273 0.99 -17.32 -17.26
CA LYS A 273 0.32 -18.62 -17.05
C LYS A 273 0.90 -19.39 -15.86
N LEU A 274 2.24 -19.46 -15.75
CA LEU A 274 2.92 -20.06 -14.61
C LEU A 274 2.59 -19.37 -13.29
N MET A 275 2.44 -18.03 -13.33
CA MET A 275 1.99 -17.22 -12.21
C MET A 275 0.49 -17.39 -11.89
N ARG A 276 -0.29 -18.07 -12.75
CA ARG A 276 -1.75 -18.17 -12.66
C ARG A 276 -2.46 -16.82 -12.72
N ARG A 277 -1.97 -15.92 -13.61
CA ARG A 277 -2.64 -14.62 -13.83
C ARG A 277 -3.90 -14.82 -14.68
N ARG A 278 -4.89 -13.95 -14.48
CA ARG A 278 -6.20 -13.99 -15.17
C ARG A 278 -6.25 -13.03 -16.35
N TYR A 279 -5.12 -12.65 -16.88
CA TYR A 279 -4.95 -11.79 -18.07
C TYR A 279 -3.65 -12.18 -18.78
N ASP A 280 -3.53 -11.71 -20.01
CA ASP A 280 -2.36 -11.82 -20.84
C ASP A 280 -1.78 -10.44 -21.19
N THR A 281 -0.67 -10.44 -21.93
CA THR A 281 0.00 -9.21 -22.36
C THR A 281 -0.88 -8.38 -23.30
N ALA A 282 -1.70 -9.02 -24.15
CA ALA A 282 -2.61 -8.34 -25.06
C ALA A 282 -3.68 -7.53 -24.32
N LEU A 283 -4.33 -8.13 -23.31
CA LEU A 283 -5.29 -7.41 -22.47
C LEU A 283 -4.61 -6.24 -21.74
N PHE A 284 -3.43 -6.46 -21.17
CA PHE A 284 -2.70 -5.40 -20.48
C PHE A 284 -2.40 -4.22 -21.42
N ALA A 285 -1.85 -4.49 -22.59
CA ALA A 285 -1.55 -3.47 -23.61
C ALA A 285 -2.83 -2.71 -24.04
N SER A 286 -3.95 -3.42 -24.19
CA SER A 286 -5.24 -2.79 -24.53
C SER A 286 -5.70 -1.79 -23.46
N LYS A 287 -5.50 -2.11 -22.15
CA LYS A 287 -5.84 -1.21 -21.05
C LYS A 287 -4.92 0.02 -21.01
N VAL A 288 -3.62 -0.16 -21.18
CA VAL A 288 -2.67 0.97 -21.32
C VAL A 288 -3.09 1.89 -22.47
N LYS A 289 -3.36 1.31 -23.64
CA LYS A 289 -3.83 2.06 -24.82
C LYS A 289 -5.12 2.83 -24.53
N ARG A 290 -6.10 2.18 -23.90
CA ARG A 290 -7.40 2.82 -23.56
C ARG A 290 -7.23 3.98 -22.60
N ILE A 291 -6.40 3.82 -21.54
CA ILE A 291 -6.07 4.91 -20.61
C ILE A 291 -5.46 6.09 -21.35
N LYS A 292 -4.49 5.85 -22.21
CA LYS A 292 -3.81 6.91 -22.97
C LYS A 292 -4.70 7.59 -24.01
N GLN A 293 -5.66 6.87 -24.58
CA GLN A 293 -6.68 7.47 -25.46
C GLN A 293 -7.61 8.44 -24.72
N LEU A 294 -8.05 8.06 -23.51
CA LEU A 294 -8.95 8.89 -22.69
C LEU A 294 -8.19 10.00 -21.95
N MET A 295 -7.01 9.71 -21.47
CA MET A 295 -6.18 10.57 -20.63
C MET A 295 -4.71 10.48 -21.07
N PRO A 296 -4.27 11.19 -22.12
CA PRO A 296 -2.89 11.12 -22.62
C PRO A 296 -1.82 11.47 -21.56
N HIS A 297 -2.19 12.33 -20.63
CA HIS A 297 -1.35 12.80 -19.53
C HIS A 297 -1.38 11.90 -18.28
N ALA A 298 -2.11 10.80 -18.29
CA ALA A 298 -2.21 9.91 -17.13
C ALA A 298 -0.88 9.25 -16.80
N PHE A 299 -0.59 9.15 -15.49
CA PHE A 299 0.49 8.35 -14.95
C PHE A 299 0.05 6.87 -14.88
N ILE A 300 0.87 5.96 -15.37
CA ILE A 300 0.65 4.52 -15.27
C ILE A 300 1.87 3.90 -14.60
N GLY A 301 1.72 3.51 -13.34
CA GLY A 301 2.67 2.71 -12.59
C GLY A 301 2.39 1.22 -12.76
N VAL A 302 3.44 0.41 -12.89
CA VAL A 302 3.32 -1.02 -13.20
C VAL A 302 4.20 -1.85 -12.27
N ASP A 303 3.60 -2.85 -11.61
CA ASP A 303 4.38 -3.83 -10.85
C ASP A 303 4.91 -4.93 -11.75
N VAL A 304 6.18 -5.27 -11.59
CA VAL A 304 6.84 -6.37 -12.31
C VAL A 304 7.68 -7.19 -11.33
N ILE A 305 7.59 -8.52 -11.43
CA ILE A 305 8.41 -9.45 -10.66
C ILE A 305 9.40 -10.12 -11.60
N VAL A 306 10.68 -10.04 -11.29
CA VAL A 306 11.75 -10.68 -12.06
C VAL A 306 12.28 -11.91 -11.37
N GLY A 307 12.70 -12.89 -12.15
CA GLY A 307 13.35 -14.11 -11.67
C GLY A 307 12.39 -15.06 -11.00
N THR A 308 11.12 -15.08 -11.40
CA THR A 308 10.18 -16.12 -10.98
C THR A 308 10.61 -17.48 -11.51
N ARG A 309 10.22 -18.54 -10.83
CA ARG A 309 10.48 -19.88 -11.36
C ARG A 309 9.80 -20.04 -12.73
N GLY A 310 10.52 -20.64 -13.68
CA GLY A 310 10.07 -20.80 -15.05
C GLY A 310 10.36 -19.61 -15.98
N GLU A 311 10.91 -18.49 -15.46
CA GLU A 311 11.31 -17.35 -16.28
C GLU A 311 12.69 -17.61 -16.93
N THR A 312 12.68 -18.28 -18.09
CA THR A 312 13.91 -18.52 -18.87
C THR A 312 14.52 -17.22 -19.39
N PRO A 313 15.77 -17.21 -19.89
CA PRO A 313 16.35 -16.04 -20.54
C PRO A 313 15.49 -15.51 -21.71
N GLU A 314 14.95 -16.40 -22.51
CA GLU A 314 14.09 -16.06 -23.65
C GLU A 314 12.78 -15.39 -23.20
N TYR A 315 12.16 -15.90 -22.12
CA TYR A 315 10.95 -15.31 -21.56
C TYR A 315 11.21 -13.96 -20.92
N PHE A 316 12.36 -13.79 -20.27
CA PHE A 316 12.76 -12.48 -19.75
C PHE A 316 12.96 -11.45 -20.88
N GLU A 317 13.63 -11.83 -21.96
CA GLU A 317 13.83 -10.95 -23.12
C GLU A 317 12.49 -10.54 -23.76
N GLN A 318 11.55 -11.47 -23.91
CA GLN A 318 10.19 -11.16 -24.37
C GLN A 318 9.52 -10.15 -23.41
N ALA A 319 9.58 -10.40 -22.11
CA ALA A 319 9.00 -9.54 -21.10
C ALA A 319 9.62 -8.13 -21.14
N ARG A 320 10.94 -8.04 -21.21
CA ARG A 320 11.66 -6.76 -21.32
C ARG A 320 11.24 -5.96 -22.56
N ASN A 321 11.23 -6.61 -23.71
CA ASN A 321 10.87 -5.96 -24.97
C ASN A 321 9.41 -5.50 -24.97
N PHE A 322 8.50 -6.29 -24.43
CA PHE A 322 7.10 -5.91 -24.26
C PHE A 322 6.98 -4.67 -23.36
N ILE A 323 7.61 -4.67 -22.18
CA ILE A 323 7.59 -3.55 -21.22
C ILE A 323 8.19 -2.28 -21.85
N GLN A 324 9.28 -2.42 -22.61
CA GLN A 324 9.89 -1.30 -23.33
C GLN A 324 8.91 -0.65 -24.30
N SER A 325 8.09 -1.44 -25.00
CA SER A 325 7.13 -0.97 -26.01
C SER A 325 5.90 -0.27 -25.44
N LEU A 326 5.60 -0.45 -24.15
CA LEU A 326 4.41 0.12 -23.53
C LEU A 326 4.57 1.62 -23.19
N ASP A 327 3.51 2.41 -23.39
CA ASP A 327 3.45 3.81 -22.91
C ASP A 327 3.03 3.86 -21.44
N VAL A 328 3.87 3.30 -20.58
CA VAL A 328 3.75 3.36 -19.11
C VAL A 328 4.79 4.33 -18.55
N THR A 329 4.56 4.81 -17.32
CA THR A 329 5.38 5.87 -16.74
C THR A 329 6.48 5.34 -15.84
N GLN A 330 6.17 4.37 -14.99
CA GLN A 330 7.11 3.87 -13.97
C GLN A 330 6.91 2.38 -13.72
N LEU A 331 8.00 1.68 -13.48
CA LEU A 331 7.97 0.28 -13.06
C LEU A 331 8.33 0.19 -11.57
N HIS A 332 7.58 -0.61 -10.86
CA HIS A 332 7.95 -1.11 -9.53
C HIS A 332 8.48 -2.52 -9.70
N VAL A 333 9.81 -2.63 -9.70
CA VAL A 333 10.51 -3.90 -9.97
C VAL A 333 10.78 -4.65 -8.67
N PHE A 334 10.29 -5.88 -8.58
CA PHE A 334 10.48 -6.76 -7.45
C PHE A 334 11.28 -8.00 -7.87
N SER A 335 12.34 -8.33 -7.13
CA SER A 335 12.97 -9.63 -7.25
C SER A 335 12.11 -10.71 -6.60
N TYR A 336 11.86 -11.79 -7.31
CA TYR A 336 11.09 -12.91 -6.78
C TYR A 336 11.75 -13.51 -5.53
N SER A 337 10.96 -13.65 -4.49
CA SER A 337 11.34 -14.31 -3.24
C SER A 337 10.53 -15.60 -3.07
N GLU A 338 11.21 -16.71 -2.94
CA GLU A 338 10.57 -18.00 -2.66
C GLU A 338 9.84 -17.97 -1.32
N ARG A 339 8.63 -18.53 -1.32
CA ARG A 339 7.82 -18.59 -0.09
C ARG A 339 7.37 -20.03 0.13
N PRO A 340 7.59 -20.57 1.36
CA PRO A 340 7.11 -21.91 1.71
C PRO A 340 5.61 -22.05 1.47
N GLY A 341 5.19 -23.20 0.97
CA GLY A 341 3.78 -23.53 0.73
C GLY A 341 3.19 -22.95 -0.57
N THR A 342 3.95 -22.15 -1.33
CA THR A 342 3.48 -21.61 -2.62
C THR A 342 3.62 -22.63 -3.75
N GLN A 343 2.71 -22.58 -4.72
CA GLN A 343 2.73 -23.50 -5.87
C GLN A 343 3.92 -23.22 -6.81
N ALA A 344 4.45 -22.01 -6.81
CA ALA A 344 5.61 -21.64 -7.61
C ALA A 344 6.84 -22.51 -7.32
N LEU A 345 6.99 -23.02 -6.10
CA LEU A 345 8.10 -23.90 -5.74
C LEU A 345 8.12 -25.26 -6.51
N LYS A 346 7.02 -25.63 -7.16
CA LYS A 346 6.90 -26.84 -7.98
C LYS A 346 7.35 -26.63 -9.42
N ILE A 347 7.71 -25.40 -9.80
CA ILE A 347 8.19 -25.07 -11.14
C ILE A 347 9.71 -25.25 -11.16
N ASP A 348 10.23 -26.00 -12.12
CA ASP A 348 11.61 -26.52 -12.09
C ASP A 348 12.68 -25.47 -12.37
N TYR A 349 12.48 -24.56 -13.33
CA TYR A 349 13.49 -23.57 -13.68
C TYR A 349 13.66 -22.51 -12.60
N VAL A 350 14.87 -22.41 -12.05
CA VAL A 350 15.21 -21.45 -10.98
C VAL A 350 16.22 -20.43 -11.48
N VAL A 351 15.89 -19.17 -11.34
CA VAL A 351 16.78 -18.04 -11.68
C VAL A 351 17.74 -17.78 -10.51
N SER A 352 19.03 -17.68 -10.79
CA SER A 352 20.06 -17.40 -9.77
C SER A 352 19.90 -15.99 -9.18
N PRO A 353 20.38 -15.74 -7.94
CA PRO A 353 20.35 -14.41 -7.34
C PRO A 353 21.01 -13.32 -8.18
N ASP A 354 22.18 -13.63 -8.77
CA ASP A 354 22.93 -12.69 -9.62
C ASP A 354 22.15 -12.32 -10.88
N GLU A 355 21.51 -13.32 -11.50
CA GLU A 355 20.68 -13.10 -12.68
C GLU A 355 19.42 -12.31 -12.33
N LYS A 356 18.78 -12.54 -11.18
CA LYS A 356 17.68 -11.72 -10.69
C LYS A 356 18.11 -10.27 -10.51
N HIS A 357 19.29 -10.05 -9.95
CA HIS A 357 19.85 -8.70 -9.78
C HIS A 357 20.06 -8.01 -11.14
N ARG A 358 20.71 -8.70 -12.09
CA ARG A 358 20.95 -8.20 -13.44
C ARG A 358 19.64 -7.83 -14.16
N ARG A 359 18.63 -8.71 -14.12
CA ARG A 359 17.30 -8.47 -14.71
C ARG A 359 16.59 -7.29 -14.03
N SER A 360 16.66 -7.20 -12.70
CA SER A 360 16.09 -6.08 -11.96
C SER A 360 16.69 -4.75 -12.40
N GLN A 361 18.02 -4.68 -12.55
CA GLN A 361 18.70 -3.47 -12.96
C GLN A 361 18.26 -3.03 -14.36
N GLN A 362 18.16 -3.93 -15.33
CA GLN A 362 17.69 -3.61 -16.68
C GLN A 362 16.27 -3.01 -16.68
N LEU A 363 15.36 -3.55 -15.86
CA LEU A 363 14.01 -2.99 -15.77
C LEU A 363 13.96 -1.67 -15.00
N LEU A 364 14.83 -1.47 -14.01
CA LEU A 364 14.96 -0.19 -13.32
C LEU A 364 15.48 0.90 -14.25
N ASP A 365 16.45 0.60 -15.10
CA ASP A 365 16.96 1.53 -16.11
C ASP A 365 15.84 1.98 -17.06
N ILE A 366 15.02 1.03 -17.56
CA ILE A 366 13.83 1.32 -18.36
C ILE A 366 12.84 2.20 -17.60
N SER A 367 12.62 1.91 -16.32
CA SER A 367 11.73 2.70 -15.45
C SER A 367 12.21 4.15 -15.32
N ASP A 368 13.50 4.34 -15.11
CA ASP A 368 14.10 5.67 -14.96
C ASP A 368 13.97 6.48 -16.24
N GLU A 369 14.27 5.88 -17.40
CA GLU A 369 14.10 6.51 -18.72
C GLU A 369 12.64 6.94 -18.95
N LYS A 370 11.68 6.04 -18.72
CA LYS A 370 10.25 6.32 -18.89
C LYS A 370 9.75 7.42 -17.94
N THR A 371 10.17 7.37 -16.67
CA THR A 371 9.79 8.37 -15.66
C THR A 371 10.33 9.75 -16.02
N LYS A 372 11.60 9.85 -16.42
CA LYS A 372 12.21 11.09 -16.87
C LYS A 372 11.52 11.66 -18.11
N ALA A 373 11.27 10.81 -19.12
CA ALA A 373 10.56 11.22 -20.33
C ALA A 373 9.14 11.72 -20.02
N PHE A 374 8.45 11.08 -19.06
CA PHE A 374 7.12 11.54 -18.63
C PHE A 374 7.20 12.90 -17.96
N TYR A 375 8.13 13.11 -17.03
CA TYR A 375 8.30 14.39 -16.33
C TYR A 375 8.67 15.52 -17.30
N GLN A 376 9.61 15.28 -18.24
CA GLN A 376 10.05 16.27 -19.25
C GLN A 376 8.90 16.82 -20.09
N ARG A 377 7.90 15.99 -20.44
CA ARG A 377 6.71 16.43 -21.21
C ARG A 377 5.86 17.47 -20.48
N HIS A 378 6.04 17.64 -19.17
CA HIS A 378 5.23 18.52 -18.34
C HIS A 378 5.99 19.76 -17.85
N ILE A 379 7.26 19.90 -18.16
CA ILE A 379 8.06 21.11 -17.85
C ILE A 379 7.39 22.31 -18.51
N GLY A 380 7.29 23.42 -17.77
CA GLY A 380 6.65 24.66 -18.19
C GLY A 380 5.13 24.71 -17.97
N GLN A 381 4.47 23.59 -17.69
CA GLN A 381 3.03 23.56 -17.40
C GLN A 381 2.74 24.04 -15.98
N THR A 382 1.61 24.72 -15.81
CA THR A 382 1.09 25.07 -14.47
C THR A 382 0.07 24.03 -14.03
N MET A 383 0.30 23.44 -12.85
CA MET A 383 -0.55 22.37 -12.32
C MET A 383 -0.82 22.54 -10.82
N PRO A 384 -1.99 22.10 -10.34
CA PRO A 384 -2.25 22.08 -8.89
C PRO A 384 -1.43 20.98 -8.22
N VAL A 385 -0.65 21.32 -7.20
CA VAL A 385 0.20 20.40 -6.44
C VAL A 385 -0.27 20.35 -5.00
N LEU A 386 -0.53 19.15 -4.47
CA LEU A 386 -0.78 18.95 -3.04
C LEU A 386 0.55 18.79 -2.34
N LEU A 387 0.90 19.77 -1.52
CA LEU A 387 2.17 19.82 -0.79
C LEU A 387 2.11 18.98 0.49
N GLU A 388 3.14 18.19 0.73
CA GLU A 388 3.27 17.32 1.88
C GLU A 388 4.18 17.95 2.94
N ARG A 389 3.89 17.67 4.21
CA ARG A 389 4.72 18.11 5.34
C ARG A 389 6.18 17.68 5.17
N SER A 390 7.09 18.59 5.42
CA SER A 390 8.53 18.32 5.48
C SER A 390 9.11 18.74 6.83
N LYS A 391 10.31 18.26 7.12
CA LYS A 391 11.06 18.69 8.31
C LYS A 391 11.70 20.06 8.06
N PRO A 392 11.82 20.93 9.08
CA PRO A 392 12.59 22.16 8.94
C PRO A 392 13.98 21.90 8.36
N GLY A 393 14.39 22.72 7.40
CA GLY A 393 15.68 22.58 6.71
C GLY A 393 15.74 21.54 5.59
N THR A 394 14.61 20.86 5.29
CA THR A 394 14.50 19.96 4.13
C THR A 394 13.45 20.49 3.15
N PRO A 395 13.65 20.38 1.82
CA PRO A 395 12.62 20.78 0.85
C PRO A 395 11.28 20.11 1.12
N MET A 396 10.21 20.78 0.74
CA MET A 396 8.88 20.17 0.65
C MET A 396 8.71 19.49 -0.69
N HIS A 397 7.94 18.42 -0.66
CA HIS A 397 7.50 17.75 -1.88
C HIS A 397 5.98 17.74 -1.95
N GLY A 398 5.46 17.65 -3.16
CA GLY A 398 4.05 17.45 -3.40
C GLY A 398 3.84 16.68 -4.69
N PHE A 399 2.57 16.41 -5.00
CA PHE A 399 2.22 15.66 -6.20
C PHE A 399 1.16 16.37 -7.02
N THR A 400 1.37 16.38 -8.33
CA THR A 400 0.37 16.82 -9.31
C THR A 400 -0.79 15.81 -9.39
N PRO A 401 -1.92 16.13 -10.08
CA PRO A 401 -2.98 15.15 -10.35
C PRO A 401 -2.46 13.87 -11.01
N ASN A 402 -1.59 13.97 -11.99
CA ASN A 402 -0.95 12.86 -12.70
C ASN A 402 0.38 12.40 -12.06
N TYR A 403 0.51 12.57 -10.76
CA TYR A 403 1.52 11.99 -9.89
C TYR A 403 2.98 12.41 -10.15
N ILE A 404 3.22 13.54 -10.80
CA ILE A 404 4.56 14.12 -10.90
C ILE A 404 4.95 14.64 -9.52
N ARG A 405 6.13 14.25 -9.05
CA ARG A 405 6.70 14.77 -7.80
C ARG A 405 7.29 16.14 -8.05
N VAL A 406 6.91 17.11 -7.22
CA VAL A 406 7.35 18.49 -7.31
C VAL A 406 8.04 18.88 -6.01
N GLU A 407 9.18 19.58 -6.09
CA GLU A 407 9.95 20.07 -4.97
C GLU A 407 9.84 21.59 -4.86
N VAL A 408 9.62 22.09 -3.65
CA VAL A 408 9.59 23.53 -3.33
C VAL A 408 10.36 23.80 -2.03
N PRO A 409 10.79 25.05 -1.78
CA PRO A 409 11.37 25.42 -0.48
C PRO A 409 10.43 25.12 0.69
N HIS A 410 11.02 24.79 1.85
CA HIS A 410 10.26 24.50 3.07
C HIS A 410 9.46 25.70 3.55
N ASN A 411 8.16 25.49 3.81
CA ASN A 411 7.27 26.45 4.44
C ASN A 411 6.11 25.72 5.14
N ASN A 412 6.10 25.73 6.47
CA ASN A 412 5.06 25.05 7.26
C ASN A 412 3.61 25.50 6.94
N ALA A 413 3.43 26.75 6.50
CA ALA A 413 2.10 27.27 6.13
C ALA A 413 1.53 26.57 4.89
N LEU A 414 2.35 25.85 4.15
CA LEU A 414 1.96 25.13 2.94
C LEU A 414 1.65 23.65 3.18
N ASP A 415 1.81 23.16 4.41
CA ASP A 415 1.47 21.79 4.77
C ASP A 415 0.01 21.47 4.41
N ASN A 416 -0.20 20.38 3.66
CA ASN A 416 -1.52 19.94 3.20
C ASN A 416 -2.28 20.99 2.37
N GLN A 417 -1.57 21.87 1.66
CA GLN A 417 -2.17 22.88 0.79
C GLN A 417 -2.06 22.49 -0.69
N LEU A 418 -3.16 22.72 -1.41
CA LEU A 418 -3.15 22.73 -2.87
C LEU A 418 -2.69 24.11 -3.36
N ARG A 419 -1.65 24.11 -4.20
CA ARG A 419 -1.10 25.33 -4.80
C ARG A 419 -0.88 25.16 -6.30
N GLN A 420 -1.14 26.20 -7.07
CA GLN A 420 -0.78 26.23 -8.48
C GLN A 420 0.72 26.46 -8.60
N LEU A 421 1.42 25.49 -9.22
CA LEU A 421 2.85 25.57 -9.44
C LEU A 421 3.17 25.43 -10.93
N ARG A 422 4.06 26.28 -11.42
CA ARG A 422 4.71 26.08 -12.70
C ARG A 422 5.81 25.04 -12.53
N LEU A 423 5.78 23.99 -13.33
CA LEU A 423 6.76 22.90 -13.29
C LEU A 423 8.04 23.35 -14.01
N GLY A 424 9.14 23.41 -13.28
CA GLY A 424 10.48 23.76 -13.79
C GLY A 424 11.30 22.53 -14.15
N GLU A 425 12.62 22.71 -14.20
CA GLU A 425 13.59 21.65 -14.47
C GLU A 425 13.66 20.63 -13.33
N PHE A 426 14.37 19.53 -13.55
CA PHE A 426 14.64 18.55 -12.51
C PHE A 426 15.43 19.16 -11.35
N ASN A 427 15.13 18.70 -10.13
CA ASN A 427 15.95 18.98 -8.97
C ASN A 427 17.34 18.32 -9.08
N ALA A 428 18.25 18.63 -8.16
CA ALA A 428 19.67 18.23 -8.24
C ALA A 428 19.88 16.69 -8.30
N ASP A 429 18.99 15.90 -7.70
CA ASP A 429 19.08 14.44 -7.70
C ASP A 429 18.23 13.78 -8.81
N GLY A 430 17.53 14.55 -9.63
CA GLY A 430 16.73 14.07 -10.77
C GLY A 430 15.46 13.32 -10.37
N THR A 431 14.99 13.46 -9.12
CA THR A 431 13.84 12.70 -8.58
C THR A 431 12.53 13.49 -8.55
N ALA A 432 12.57 14.80 -8.78
CA ALA A 432 11.42 15.69 -8.78
C ALA A 432 11.63 16.85 -9.76
N LEU A 433 10.54 17.51 -10.14
CA LEU A 433 10.63 18.82 -10.82
C LEU A 433 10.60 19.93 -9.77
N LEU A 434 11.35 21.01 -10.01
CA LEU A 434 11.28 22.23 -9.20
C LEU A 434 9.94 22.94 -9.45
N GLY A 435 9.28 23.41 -8.41
CA GLY A 435 8.03 24.15 -8.52
C GLY A 435 8.19 25.62 -8.23
N GLU A 436 7.62 26.46 -9.10
CA GLU A 436 7.50 27.91 -8.89
C GLU A 436 6.02 28.22 -8.59
N PHE A 437 5.77 28.99 -7.52
CA PHE A 437 4.42 29.44 -7.20
C PHE A 437 3.92 30.40 -8.27
N VAL A 438 2.70 30.18 -8.75
CA VAL A 438 1.98 31.09 -9.62
C VAL A 438 0.98 31.83 -8.77
N ASP A 439 1.15 33.15 -8.65
CA ASP A 439 0.30 34.04 -7.87
C ASP A 439 -1.14 34.13 -8.44
#